data_25dbc56f6b3b8d3a046259f022d1f153
#
_entry.id   25dbc56f6b3b8d3a046259f022d1f153
#
_cell.length_a   1.000
_cell.length_b   1.000
_cell.length_c   1.000
_cell.angle_alpha   90.00
_cell.angle_beta   90.00
_cell.angle_gamma   90.00
#
_symmetry.space_group_name_H-M   'P 1'
#
loop_
_entity.id
_entity.type
_entity.pdbx_description
1 polymer ?
#
loop_
_entity_poly.entity_id
_entity_poly.type
_entity_poly.pdbx_seq_one_letter_code
_entity_poly.pdbx_strand_id
1 'polypeptide(L)'
;MTLSPISKALKNLGNGGQNIEREVRFGKFQGGKFTPGVTKRQFESALNLFSDWSRTTSSDIVVSRSVTDKQSIRKIKSANGKEIYQLKEKLEMIDVKSQGIRVSKANEQTSSALKYVFEDLPS
;
A
#
# COMPACT_ATOMS: atom_id res chain seq x y z
N MET A 1 11.13 -4.35 -17.62
CA MET A 1 9.84 -4.60 -16.93
C MET A 1 8.75 -4.79 -17.95
N THR A 2 7.92 -5.79 -17.79
CA THR A 2 6.78 -6.06 -18.67
C THR A 2 5.49 -6.07 -17.87
N LEU A 3 4.37 -5.72 -18.52
CA LEU A 3 3.05 -5.67 -17.86
C LEU A 3 2.43 -7.05 -17.64
N SER A 4 2.76 -8.05 -18.46
CA SER A 4 2.08 -9.33 -18.43
C SER A 4 2.12 -10.03 -17.06
N PRO A 5 3.30 -10.19 -16.40
CA PRO A 5 3.34 -10.79 -15.07
C PRO A 5 2.63 -9.92 -14.00
N ILE A 6 2.70 -8.60 -14.13
CA ILE A 6 2.06 -7.67 -13.19
C ILE A 6 0.53 -7.75 -13.34
N SER A 7 0.04 -7.73 -14.57
CA SER A 7 -1.39 -7.84 -14.86
C SER A 7 -1.97 -9.16 -14.37
N LYS A 8 -1.22 -10.25 -14.54
CA LYS A 8 -1.61 -11.57 -14.04
C LYS A 8 -1.71 -11.57 -12.51
N ALA A 9 -0.74 -10.99 -11.83
CA ALA A 9 -0.73 -10.90 -10.37
C ALA A 9 -1.91 -10.08 -9.85
N LEU A 10 -2.21 -8.94 -10.48
CA LEU A 10 -3.36 -8.10 -10.12
C LEU A 10 -4.68 -8.83 -10.35
N LYS A 11 -4.79 -9.58 -11.44
CA LYS A 11 -5.97 -10.39 -11.75
C LYS A 11 -6.18 -11.49 -10.70
N ASN A 12 -5.11 -12.19 -10.34
CA ASN A 12 -5.16 -13.24 -9.32
C ASN A 12 -5.51 -12.69 -7.94
N LEU A 13 -5.10 -11.46 -7.64
CA LEU A 13 -5.45 -10.79 -6.41
C LEU A 13 -6.94 -10.46 -6.32
N GLY A 14 -7.59 -10.27 -7.47
CA GLY A 14 -9.00 -9.92 -7.55
C GLY A 14 -9.28 -8.45 -7.24
N ASN A 15 -10.51 -8.03 -7.52
CA ASN A 15 -10.91 -6.63 -7.32
C ASN A 15 -11.31 -6.31 -5.88
N GLY A 16 -11.69 -7.32 -5.09
CA GLY A 16 -12.21 -7.10 -3.76
C GLY A 16 -13.56 -6.37 -3.78
N GLY A 17 -14.03 -5.96 -2.63
CA GLY A 17 -15.26 -5.22 -2.45
C GLY A 17 -14.99 -3.77 -2.04
N GLN A 18 -16.03 -3.15 -1.47
CA GLN A 18 -15.92 -1.83 -0.87
C GLN A 18 -14.88 -1.86 0.25
N ASN A 19 -14.14 -0.79 0.42
CA ASN A 19 -13.06 -0.64 1.40
C ASN A 19 -11.81 -1.49 1.13
N ILE A 20 -11.69 -2.09 -0.04
CA ILE A 20 -10.52 -2.86 -0.43
C ILE A 20 -9.56 -1.97 -1.21
N GLU A 21 -8.31 -1.90 -0.72
CA GLU A 21 -7.20 -1.25 -1.40
C GLU A 21 -6.35 -2.30 -2.08
N ARG A 22 -5.91 -2.00 -3.31
CA ARG A 22 -4.88 -2.78 -3.99
C ARG A 22 -3.68 -1.87 -4.22
N GLU A 23 -2.50 -2.37 -3.90
CA GLU A 23 -1.26 -1.60 -3.96
C GLU A 23 -0.23 -2.35 -4.78
N VAL A 24 0.49 -1.62 -5.62
CA VAL A 24 1.67 -2.13 -6.34
C VAL A 24 2.90 -1.40 -5.78
N ARG A 25 3.87 -2.16 -5.29
CA ARG A 25 5.11 -1.61 -4.75
C ARG A 25 6.29 -2.10 -5.56
N PHE A 26 7.23 -1.20 -5.82
CA PHE A 26 8.46 -1.47 -6.56
C PHE A 26 9.62 -1.59 -5.57
N GLY A 27 10.51 -2.54 -5.82
CA GLY A 27 11.66 -2.75 -4.95
C GLY A 27 12.56 -3.86 -5.44
N LYS A 28 13.22 -4.52 -4.49
CA LYS A 28 14.16 -5.59 -4.76
C LYS A 28 13.89 -6.79 -3.84
N PHE A 29 14.12 -7.98 -4.37
CA PHE A 29 14.09 -9.22 -3.58
C PHE A 29 15.51 -9.70 -3.35
N GLN A 30 15.90 -9.82 -2.09
CA GLN A 30 17.23 -10.29 -1.68
C GLN A 30 17.07 -11.18 -0.45
N GLY A 31 17.66 -12.40 -0.51
CA GLY A 31 17.58 -13.33 0.60
C GLY A 31 16.17 -13.70 1.01
N GLY A 32 15.24 -13.79 0.06
CA GLY A 32 13.83 -14.05 0.32
C GLY A 32 13.04 -12.88 0.90
N LYS A 33 13.66 -11.71 0.98
CA LYS A 33 13.06 -10.52 1.58
C LYS A 33 12.84 -9.43 0.54
N PHE A 34 11.67 -8.78 0.60
CA PHE A 34 11.37 -7.63 -0.24
C PHE A 34 11.81 -6.33 0.44
N THR A 35 12.64 -5.56 -0.27
CA THR A 35 13.05 -4.22 0.16
C THR A 35 12.41 -3.21 -0.79
N PRO A 36 11.45 -2.39 -0.31
CA PRO A 36 10.79 -1.40 -1.15
C PRO A 36 11.75 -0.28 -1.52
N GLY A 37 11.47 0.36 -2.63
CA GLY A 37 12.21 1.51 -3.11
C GLY A 37 12.90 1.26 -4.43
N VAL A 38 12.78 2.25 -5.31
CA VAL A 38 13.43 2.31 -6.61
C VAL A 38 13.85 3.75 -6.85
N THR A 39 14.72 3.99 -7.82
CA THR A 39 15.06 5.35 -8.20
C THR A 39 13.86 6.04 -8.84
N LYS A 40 13.84 7.37 -8.81
CA LYS A 40 12.80 8.17 -9.46
C LYS A 40 12.67 7.80 -10.95
N ARG A 41 13.79 7.60 -11.62
CA ARG A 41 13.81 7.22 -13.04
C ARG A 41 13.17 5.84 -13.27
N GLN A 42 13.49 4.87 -12.41
CA GLN A 42 12.88 3.53 -12.49
C GLN A 42 11.37 3.59 -12.24
N PHE A 43 10.95 4.39 -11.29
CA PHE A 43 9.53 4.56 -10.97
C PHE A 43 8.77 5.17 -12.14
N GLU A 44 9.30 6.25 -12.74
CA GLU A 44 8.68 6.89 -13.89
C GLU A 44 8.63 5.98 -15.10
N SER A 45 9.68 5.19 -15.34
CA SER A 45 9.68 4.21 -16.42
C SER A 45 8.61 3.14 -16.23
N ALA A 46 8.41 2.70 -14.99
CA ALA A 46 7.37 1.73 -14.66
C ALA A 46 5.97 2.31 -14.88
N LEU A 47 5.73 3.55 -14.49
CA LEU A 47 4.44 4.21 -14.67
C LEU A 47 4.05 4.34 -16.14
N ASN A 48 5.03 4.54 -17.02
CA ASN A 48 4.77 4.65 -18.46
C ASN A 48 4.21 3.36 -19.08
N LEU A 49 4.31 2.24 -18.38
CA LEU A 49 3.72 0.97 -18.83
C LEU A 49 2.22 0.88 -18.55
N PHE A 50 1.67 1.75 -17.71
CA PHE A 50 0.27 1.74 -17.32
C PHE A 50 -0.47 2.85 -18.06
N SER A 51 -1.41 2.46 -18.95
CA SER A 51 -2.12 3.41 -19.81
C SER A 51 -3.14 4.29 -19.08
N ASP A 52 -3.69 3.79 -17.97
CA ASP A 52 -4.76 4.47 -17.23
C ASP A 52 -4.25 5.14 -15.94
N TRP A 53 -2.98 5.43 -15.90
CA TRP A 53 -2.37 6.04 -14.74
C TRP A 53 -2.65 7.54 -14.66
N SER A 54 -3.14 7.98 -13.51
CA SER A 54 -3.20 9.42 -13.17
C SER A 54 -2.30 9.68 -11.99
N ARG A 55 -1.54 10.79 -12.04
CA ARG A 55 -0.61 11.14 -10.98
C ARG A 55 -1.30 12.00 -9.93
N THR A 56 -1.28 11.54 -8.68
CA THR A 56 -1.75 12.31 -7.54
C THR A 56 -0.60 12.39 -6.52
N THR A 57 -0.31 13.58 -6.02
CA THR A 57 0.64 13.77 -4.93
C THR A 57 -0.10 14.34 -3.73
N SER A 58 0.27 13.88 -2.54
CA SER A 58 -0.29 14.42 -1.30
C SER A 58 0.85 14.78 -0.34
N SER A 59 0.56 15.72 0.56
CA SER A 59 1.48 16.14 1.61
C SER A 59 1.03 15.62 2.97
N ASP A 60 0.37 14.48 3.00
CA ASP A 60 -0.16 13.89 4.21
C ASP A 60 0.96 13.31 5.08
N ILE A 61 0.80 13.45 6.39
CA ILE A 61 1.68 12.81 7.37
C ILE A 61 0.95 11.58 7.90
N VAL A 62 1.57 10.42 7.76
CA VAL A 62 0.98 9.14 8.18
C VAL A 62 1.81 8.54 9.30
N VAL A 63 1.17 8.25 10.42
CA VAL A 63 1.78 7.52 11.54
C VAL A 63 1.02 6.22 11.72
N SER A 64 1.72 5.09 11.67
CA SER A 64 1.12 3.77 11.82
C SER A 64 1.54 3.13 13.14
N ARG A 65 0.59 2.47 13.80
CA ARG A 65 0.83 1.66 15.00
C ARG A 65 0.23 0.28 14.79
N SER A 66 1.02 -0.75 15.10
CA SER A 66 0.59 -2.14 14.90
C SER A 66 -0.39 -2.59 15.98
N VAL A 67 -1.43 -3.31 15.56
CA VAL A 67 -2.34 -4.03 16.46
C VAL A 67 -1.92 -5.50 16.50
N THR A 68 -1.76 -6.11 15.30
CA THR A 68 -1.24 -7.45 15.10
C THR A 68 -0.24 -7.42 13.94
N ASP A 69 0.33 -8.55 13.56
CA ASP A 69 1.20 -8.65 12.39
C ASP A 69 0.49 -8.32 11.07
N LYS A 70 -0.85 -8.44 11.04
CA LYS A 70 -1.68 -8.15 9.85
C LYS A 70 -2.52 -6.90 9.96
N GLN A 71 -2.66 -6.33 11.14
CA GLN A 71 -3.51 -5.16 11.38
C GLN A 71 -2.72 -4.00 11.95
N SER A 72 -3.00 -2.82 11.43
CA SER A 72 -2.43 -1.56 11.94
C SER A 72 -3.48 -0.46 11.92
N ILE A 73 -3.30 0.51 12.79
CA ILE A 73 -4.11 1.73 12.77
C ILE A 73 -3.22 2.88 12.32
N ARG A 74 -3.69 3.63 11.33
CA ARG A 74 -2.99 4.77 10.78
C ARG A 74 -3.71 6.05 11.16
N LYS A 75 -2.94 7.01 11.65
CA LYS A 75 -3.37 8.39 11.80
C LYS A 75 -2.86 9.16 10.60
N ILE A 76 -3.75 9.73 9.82
CA ILE A 76 -3.43 10.48 8.61
C ILE A 76 -3.76 11.94 8.83
N LYS A 77 -2.75 12.80 8.82
CA LYS A 77 -2.92 14.24 8.95
C LYS A 77 -2.67 14.88 7.60
N SER A 78 -3.70 15.51 7.04
CA SER A 78 -3.59 16.20 5.77
C SER A 78 -3.00 17.61 5.92
N ALA A 79 -2.62 18.22 4.80
CA ALA A 79 -1.98 19.54 4.78
C ALA A 79 -2.85 20.63 5.42
N ASN A 80 -4.19 20.46 5.38
CA ASN A 80 -5.13 21.42 6.01
C ASN A 80 -5.32 21.19 7.53
N GLY A 81 -4.57 20.25 8.12
CA GLY A 81 -4.65 19.92 9.54
C GLY A 81 -5.73 18.91 9.93
N LYS A 82 -6.53 18.45 8.99
CA LYS A 82 -7.55 17.44 9.25
C LYS A 82 -6.90 16.09 9.54
N GLU A 83 -7.37 15.43 10.60
CA GLU A 83 -6.88 14.11 11.00
C GLU A 83 -7.97 13.05 10.81
N ILE A 84 -7.61 11.93 10.23
CA ILE A 84 -8.47 10.75 10.15
C ILE A 84 -7.74 9.53 10.69
N TYR A 85 -8.49 8.56 11.17
CA TYR A 85 -7.97 7.31 11.71
C TYR A 85 -8.53 6.15 10.89
N GLN A 86 -7.65 5.23 10.51
CA GLN A 86 -7.98 4.18 9.58
C GLN A 86 -7.41 2.84 10.07
N LEU A 87 -8.25 1.81 10.11
CA LEU A 87 -7.81 0.44 10.36
C LEU A 87 -7.47 -0.20 9.03
N LYS A 88 -6.23 -0.69 8.91
CA LYS A 88 -5.76 -1.41 7.75
C LYS A 88 -5.49 -2.87 8.12
N GLU A 89 -6.12 -3.79 7.41
CA GLU A 89 -5.90 -5.22 7.55
C GLU A 89 -5.31 -5.79 6.25
N LYS A 90 -4.14 -6.41 6.36
CA LYS A 90 -3.49 -7.07 5.22
C LYS A 90 -4.24 -8.36 4.91
N LEU A 91 -4.65 -8.54 3.65
CA LEU A 91 -5.41 -9.71 3.22
C LEU A 91 -4.55 -10.67 2.41
N GLU A 92 -3.93 -10.20 1.34
CA GLU A 92 -3.22 -11.05 0.39
C GLU A 92 -2.07 -10.29 -0.25
N MET A 93 -1.03 -11.04 -0.64
CA MET A 93 0.16 -10.48 -1.24
C MET A 93 0.71 -11.46 -2.27
N ILE A 94 1.08 -10.93 -3.43
CA ILE A 94 1.67 -11.70 -4.52
C ILE A 94 2.98 -11.02 -4.93
N ASP A 95 4.07 -11.77 -4.96
CA ASP A 95 5.37 -11.28 -5.36
C ASP A 95 5.68 -11.65 -6.81
N VAL A 96 6.03 -10.65 -7.62
CA VAL A 96 6.52 -10.83 -8.99
C VAL A 96 8.03 -10.60 -8.94
N LYS A 97 8.76 -11.62 -8.50
CA LYS A 97 10.20 -11.52 -8.18
C LYS A 97 11.04 -11.12 -9.39
N SER A 98 10.67 -11.60 -10.59
CA SER A 98 11.38 -11.29 -11.83
C SER A 98 11.34 -9.81 -12.19
N GLN A 99 10.37 -9.05 -11.66
CA GLN A 99 10.16 -7.64 -11.97
C GLN A 99 10.47 -6.72 -10.78
N GLY A 100 10.80 -7.26 -9.61
CA GLY A 100 10.99 -6.46 -8.40
C GLY A 100 9.70 -5.79 -7.94
N ILE A 101 8.58 -6.50 -7.99
CA ILE A 101 7.25 -5.96 -7.72
C ILE A 101 6.52 -6.83 -6.70
N ARG A 102 5.84 -6.16 -5.79
CA ARG A 102 4.90 -6.78 -4.85
C ARG A 102 3.53 -6.14 -5.06
N VAL A 103 2.51 -6.97 -5.30
CA VAL A 103 1.13 -6.52 -5.31
C VAL A 103 0.44 -7.02 -4.05
N SER A 104 -0.35 -6.17 -3.42
CA SER A 104 -1.01 -6.51 -2.17
C SER A 104 -2.44 -5.99 -2.13
N LYS A 105 -3.25 -6.65 -1.31
CA LYS A 105 -4.63 -6.29 -1.07
C LYS A 105 -4.83 -6.10 0.43
N ALA A 106 -5.54 -5.06 0.81
CA ALA A 106 -5.84 -4.75 2.20
C ALA A 106 -7.26 -4.25 2.34
N ASN A 107 -7.85 -4.49 3.50
CA ASN A 107 -9.12 -3.87 3.88
C ASN A 107 -8.81 -2.61 4.69
N GLU A 108 -9.44 -1.50 4.34
CA GLU A 108 -9.26 -0.22 5.02
C GLU A 108 -10.60 0.32 5.47
N GLN A 109 -10.72 0.63 6.77
CA GLN A 109 -11.93 1.20 7.35
C GLN A 109 -11.58 2.48 8.11
N THR A 110 -12.33 3.54 7.86
CA THR A 110 -12.14 4.83 8.53
C THR A 110 -13.22 5.01 9.59
N SER A 111 -12.81 5.35 10.83
CA SER A 111 -13.73 5.62 11.92
C SER A 111 -13.08 6.54 12.95
N SER A 112 -13.84 7.49 13.47
CA SER A 112 -13.36 8.37 14.54
C SER A 112 -13.09 7.62 15.85
N ALA A 113 -13.76 6.50 16.09
CA ALA A 113 -13.56 5.68 17.28
C ALA A 113 -12.16 5.06 17.33
N LEU A 114 -11.48 4.91 16.19
CA LEU A 114 -10.13 4.36 16.13
C LEU A 114 -9.08 5.25 16.80
N LYS A 115 -9.39 6.54 16.99
CA LYS A 115 -8.51 7.46 17.72
C LYS A 115 -8.14 6.94 19.10
N TYR A 116 -9.11 6.44 19.84
CA TYR A 116 -8.89 5.94 21.19
C TYR A 116 -8.01 4.70 21.22
N VAL A 117 -8.24 3.79 20.27
CA VAL A 117 -7.40 2.60 20.14
C VAL A 117 -5.97 2.97 19.75
N PHE A 118 -5.83 3.90 18.79
CA PHE A 118 -4.52 4.38 18.35
C PHE A 118 -3.69 4.97 19.49
N GLU A 119 -4.32 5.78 20.34
CA GLU A 119 -3.65 6.43 21.47
C GLU A 119 -3.15 5.41 22.51
N ASP A 120 -3.84 4.28 22.66
CA ASP A 120 -3.47 3.20 23.58
C ASP A 120 -2.40 2.25 23.03
N LEU A 121 -2.10 2.30 21.75
CA LEU A 121 -1.11 1.43 21.13
C LEU A 121 0.32 1.97 21.32
N PRO A 122 1.31 1.07 21.48
CA PRO A 122 2.71 1.52 21.55
C PRO A 122 3.17 2.14 20.23
N SER A 123 4.07 3.07 20.39
CA SER A 123 4.66 3.79 19.24
C SER A 123 5.59 2.91 18.42
#